data_b63f123794bcc3a7cd5bf32ef20bb1ea
#
_entry.id   b63f123794bcc3a7cd5bf32ef20bb1ea
#
_cell.length_a   1.000
_cell.length_b   1.000
_cell.length_c   1.000
_cell.angle_alpha   90.00
_cell.angle_beta   90.00
_cell.angle_gamma   90.00
#
_symmetry.space_group_name_H-M   'P 1'
#
loop_
_entity.id
_entity.type
_entity.pdbx_description
1 polymer ?
#
loop_
_entity_poly.entity_id
_entity_poly.type
_entity_poly.pdbx_seq_one_letter_code
_entity_poly.pdbx_strand_id
1 'polypeptide(L)'
;MENKRIKVAVAKGRILEEVCDLLSASGYPTNAINKKTRQLIFEIKNLTILACKPTDVTKYVDLGAADCGIVGSDCIMETNYEIYEPLTLSIGKCKIVLACLKNKKLVLAPGMDLKIGTKYPKITKAFFAKKKIFPEIVYLNGSVELAPAVGLCDAIVDITETGSTIKENNLKIVDSLHDICAKLVMNRASY
;
A
#
# COMPACT_ATOMS: atom_id res chain seq x y z
N MET A 1 38.51 -2.87 -1.99
CA MET A 1 37.15 -2.64 -2.58
C MET A 1 36.22 -2.44 -1.39
N GLU A 2 35.68 -1.25 -1.21
CA GLU A 2 34.62 -1.06 -0.22
C GLU A 2 33.45 -1.99 -0.57
N ASN A 3 33.07 -2.80 0.39
CA ASN A 3 31.96 -3.77 0.23
C ASN A 3 30.66 -2.96 0.16
N LYS A 4 30.28 -2.53 -1.04
CA LYS A 4 29.11 -1.68 -1.27
C LYS A 4 27.87 -2.43 -0.74
N ARG A 5 27.26 -1.91 0.33
CA ARG A 5 26.01 -2.45 0.89
C ARG A 5 24.86 -2.23 -0.07
N ILE A 6 23.98 -3.21 -0.19
CA ILE A 6 22.72 -3.09 -0.95
C ILE A 6 21.75 -2.25 -0.12
N LYS A 7 21.23 -1.17 -0.70
CA LYS A 7 20.23 -0.30 -0.08
C LYS A 7 18.83 -0.82 -0.39
N VAL A 8 18.08 -1.17 0.64
CA VAL A 8 16.73 -1.72 0.54
C VAL A 8 15.73 -0.77 1.17
N ALA A 9 14.89 -0.14 0.38
CA ALA A 9 13.76 0.68 0.89
C ALA A 9 12.62 -0.24 1.33
N VAL A 10 12.14 -0.10 2.57
CA VAL A 10 11.08 -0.95 3.13
C VAL A 10 9.94 -0.08 3.67
N ALA A 11 8.72 -0.42 3.28
CA ALA A 11 7.52 0.24 3.77
C ALA A 11 7.35 0.05 5.28
N LYS A 12 7.30 1.16 6.04
CA LYS A 12 7.07 1.15 7.48
C LYS A 12 5.74 0.49 7.85
N GLY A 13 5.66 0.06 9.12
CA GLY A 13 4.50 -0.64 9.64
C GLY A 13 4.62 -2.14 9.44
N ARG A 14 3.52 -2.81 9.21
CA ARG A 14 3.43 -4.27 9.14
C ARG A 14 4.43 -4.91 8.16
N ILE A 15 4.60 -4.34 6.95
CA ILE A 15 5.57 -4.88 5.98
C ILE A 15 6.99 -4.88 6.54
N LEU A 16 7.42 -3.82 7.22
CA LEU A 16 8.75 -3.77 7.85
C LEU A 16 8.90 -4.86 8.92
N GLU A 17 7.86 -5.10 9.70
CA GLU A 17 7.85 -6.14 10.74
C GLU A 17 8.02 -7.52 10.10
N GLU A 18 7.18 -7.86 9.12
CA GLU A 18 7.23 -9.13 8.41
C GLU A 18 8.55 -9.32 7.64
N VAL A 19 9.15 -8.24 7.11
CA VAL A 19 10.50 -8.27 6.50
C VAL A 19 11.58 -8.54 7.53
N CYS A 20 11.48 -7.97 8.74
CA CYS A 20 12.40 -8.27 9.82
C CYS A 20 12.35 -9.75 10.20
N ASP A 21 11.16 -10.36 10.25
CA ASP A 21 11.00 -11.78 10.53
C ASP A 21 11.66 -12.66 9.43
N LEU A 22 11.45 -12.32 8.15
CA LEU A 22 12.10 -13.02 7.03
C LEU A 22 13.63 -12.89 7.07
N LEU A 23 14.14 -11.69 7.33
CA LEU A 23 15.58 -11.45 7.44
C LEU A 23 16.17 -12.19 8.64
N SER A 24 15.47 -12.20 9.78
CA SER A 24 15.89 -12.93 10.98
C SER A 24 15.96 -14.45 10.73
N ALA A 25 14.94 -15.01 10.09
CA ALA A 25 14.91 -16.42 9.68
C ALA A 25 16.06 -16.77 8.70
N SER A 26 16.54 -15.77 7.93
CA SER A 26 17.67 -15.90 7.03
C SER A 26 19.03 -15.58 7.69
N GLY A 27 19.07 -15.46 9.02
CA GLY A 27 20.29 -15.22 9.80
C GLY A 27 20.80 -13.78 9.81
N TYR A 28 19.99 -12.80 9.43
CA TYR A 28 20.33 -11.38 9.55
C TYR A 28 19.91 -10.85 10.93
N PRO A 29 20.76 -10.08 11.64
CA PRO A 29 20.42 -9.51 12.95
C PRO A 29 19.49 -8.31 12.79
N THR A 30 18.20 -8.49 13.05
CA THR A 30 17.16 -7.44 12.90
C THR A 30 16.88 -6.67 14.19
N ASN A 31 17.55 -7.01 15.32
CA ASN A 31 17.32 -6.39 16.64
C ASN A 31 17.52 -4.86 16.65
N ALA A 32 18.34 -4.31 15.75
CA ALA A 32 18.55 -2.87 15.60
C ALA A 32 17.34 -2.14 15.00
N ILE A 33 16.45 -2.87 14.29
CA ILE A 33 15.25 -2.30 13.68
C ILE A 33 14.14 -2.31 14.74
N ASN A 34 14.25 -1.42 15.73
CA ASN A 34 13.29 -1.34 16.82
C ASN A 34 12.09 -0.47 16.43
N LYS A 35 10.87 -1.00 16.61
CA LYS A 35 9.61 -0.30 16.38
C LYS A 35 9.45 1.01 17.16
N LYS A 36 10.12 1.15 18.30
CA LYS A 36 10.06 2.34 19.17
C LYS A 36 11.08 3.43 18.79
N THR A 37 11.99 3.17 17.85
CA THR A 37 12.99 4.15 17.41
C THR A 37 12.44 5.10 16.34
N ARG A 38 12.95 6.33 16.32
CA ARG A 38 12.75 7.27 15.20
C ARG A 38 13.79 7.12 14.10
N GLN A 39 14.73 6.18 14.27
CA GLN A 39 15.74 5.88 13.26
C GLN A 39 15.08 5.34 11.99
N LEU A 40 15.60 5.72 10.82
CA LEU A 40 15.05 5.38 9.52
C LEU A 40 16.05 4.59 8.66
N ILE A 41 17.32 4.57 9.04
CA ILE A 41 18.41 3.89 8.32
C ILE A 41 19.06 2.91 9.27
N PHE A 42 19.13 1.64 8.87
CA PHE A 42 19.70 0.56 9.66
C PHE A 42 20.71 -0.19 8.82
N GLU A 43 21.92 -0.35 9.35
CA GLU A 43 22.99 -1.12 8.71
C GLU A 43 23.04 -2.53 9.30
N ILE A 44 22.83 -3.54 8.45
CA ILE A 44 22.77 -4.94 8.85
C ILE A 44 23.62 -5.76 7.87
N LYS A 45 24.78 -6.24 8.31
CA LYS A 45 25.72 -6.98 7.45
C LYS A 45 25.99 -6.22 6.14
N ASN A 46 25.59 -6.79 5.00
CA ASN A 46 25.74 -6.23 3.66
C ASN A 46 24.52 -5.43 3.18
N LEU A 47 23.55 -5.17 4.06
CA LEU A 47 22.34 -4.42 3.73
C LEU A 47 22.30 -3.08 4.46
N THR A 48 21.72 -2.07 3.82
CA THR A 48 21.27 -0.83 4.43
C THR A 48 19.75 -0.74 4.25
N ILE A 49 19.00 -0.91 5.32
CA ILE A 49 17.53 -0.82 5.30
C ILE A 49 17.12 0.63 5.46
N LEU A 50 16.32 1.13 4.52
CA LEU A 50 15.72 2.46 4.54
C LEU A 50 14.23 2.33 4.88
N ALA A 51 13.84 2.60 6.12
CA ALA A 51 12.45 2.53 6.55
C ALA A 51 11.71 3.82 6.18
N CYS A 52 10.84 3.80 5.18
CA CYS A 52 10.12 4.95 4.67
C CYS A 52 8.60 4.73 4.59
N LYS A 53 7.85 5.79 4.24
CA LYS A 53 6.40 5.63 4.02
C LYS A 53 6.15 4.70 2.83
N PRO A 54 5.07 3.87 2.85
CA PRO A 54 4.76 2.95 1.75
C PRO A 54 4.75 3.63 0.38
N THR A 55 4.12 4.80 0.27
CA THR A 55 4.04 5.59 -0.97
C THR A 55 5.38 6.11 -1.50
N ASP A 56 6.41 6.16 -0.65
CA ASP A 56 7.71 6.71 -1.01
C ASP A 56 8.70 5.61 -1.46
N VAL A 57 8.45 4.33 -1.12
CA VAL A 57 9.35 3.21 -1.45
C VAL A 57 9.63 3.14 -2.96
N THR A 58 8.58 3.15 -3.78
CA THR A 58 8.70 3.09 -5.24
C THR A 58 9.51 4.26 -5.79
N LYS A 59 9.34 5.46 -5.22
CA LYS A 59 10.08 6.67 -5.58
C LYS A 59 11.57 6.58 -5.23
N TYR A 60 11.90 6.04 -4.03
CA TYR A 60 13.30 5.83 -3.63
C TYR A 60 14.01 4.85 -4.54
N VAL A 61 13.30 3.81 -5.00
CA VAL A 61 13.83 2.82 -5.95
C VAL A 61 13.96 3.42 -7.35
N ASP A 62 12.93 4.07 -7.87
CA ASP A 62 12.93 4.67 -9.22
C ASP A 62 14.06 5.69 -9.39
N LEU A 63 14.26 6.56 -8.40
CA LEU A 63 15.31 7.59 -8.41
C LEU A 63 16.72 7.06 -8.06
N GLY A 64 16.90 5.75 -7.83
CA GLY A 64 18.19 5.14 -7.51
C GLY A 64 18.73 5.49 -6.11
N ALA A 65 17.90 6.04 -5.21
CA ALA A 65 18.27 6.26 -3.82
C ALA A 65 18.34 4.92 -3.04
N ALA A 66 17.59 3.92 -3.49
CA ALA A 66 17.67 2.53 -3.07
C ALA A 66 17.87 1.61 -4.27
N ASP A 67 18.65 0.55 -4.12
CA ASP A 67 18.89 -0.45 -5.18
C ASP A 67 17.63 -1.30 -5.40
N CYS A 68 16.92 -1.61 -4.31
CA CYS A 68 15.65 -2.33 -4.34
C CYS A 68 14.72 -1.86 -3.21
N GLY A 69 13.48 -2.36 -3.20
CA GLY A 69 12.51 -2.05 -2.16
C GLY A 69 11.50 -3.15 -1.95
N ILE A 70 10.84 -3.12 -0.77
CA ILE A 70 9.73 -4.02 -0.45
C ILE A 70 8.52 -3.17 -0.08
N VAL A 71 7.44 -3.32 -0.85
CA VAL A 71 6.25 -2.46 -0.77
C VAL A 71 5.00 -3.23 -1.21
N GLY A 72 3.83 -2.81 -0.74
CA GLY A 72 2.56 -3.36 -1.20
C GLY A 72 2.28 -3.07 -2.67
N SER A 73 1.68 -4.02 -3.37
CA SER A 73 1.31 -3.87 -4.78
C SER A 73 0.31 -2.73 -5.03
N ASP A 74 -0.44 -2.30 -4.00
CA ASP A 74 -1.31 -1.12 -4.02
C ASP A 74 -0.53 0.15 -4.35
N CYS A 75 0.63 0.36 -3.71
CA CYS A 75 1.49 1.51 -3.97
C CYS A 75 2.07 1.49 -5.39
N ILE A 76 2.42 0.31 -5.90
CA ILE A 76 2.94 0.16 -7.27
C ILE A 76 1.85 0.50 -8.29
N MET A 77 0.65 -0.04 -8.12
CA MET A 77 -0.49 0.21 -9.01
C MET A 77 -0.92 1.69 -9.02
N GLU A 78 -0.77 2.39 -7.89
CA GLU A 78 -1.15 3.79 -7.78
C GLU A 78 -0.10 4.74 -8.38
N THR A 79 1.14 4.29 -8.54
CA THR A 79 2.24 5.09 -9.13
C THR A 79 2.42 4.81 -10.62
N ASN A 80 3.30 5.60 -11.28
CA ASN A 80 3.70 5.41 -12.67
C ASN A 80 5.23 5.24 -12.77
N TYR A 81 5.89 4.76 -11.71
CA TYR A 81 7.33 4.58 -11.71
C TYR A 81 7.75 3.39 -12.57
N GLU A 82 8.89 3.54 -13.22
CA GLU A 82 9.47 2.53 -14.10
C GLU A 82 10.46 1.65 -13.33
N ILE A 83 9.91 0.72 -12.53
CA ILE A 83 10.66 -0.21 -11.70
C ILE A 83 10.40 -1.65 -12.12
N TYR A 84 11.37 -2.56 -11.87
CA TYR A 84 11.16 -4.00 -12.04
C TYR A 84 10.49 -4.61 -10.81
N GLU A 85 9.64 -5.61 -11.02
CA GLU A 85 8.92 -6.36 -10.01
C GLU A 85 9.31 -7.85 -10.05
N PRO A 86 10.56 -8.21 -9.69
CA PRO A 86 11.08 -9.55 -9.91
C PRO A 86 10.43 -10.62 -9.04
N LEU A 87 9.86 -10.25 -7.87
CA LEU A 87 9.35 -11.24 -6.94
C LEU A 87 8.10 -10.72 -6.20
N THR A 88 7.09 -11.59 -6.14
CA THR A 88 5.93 -11.44 -5.25
C THR A 88 6.20 -12.19 -3.95
N LEU A 89 6.04 -11.50 -2.81
CA LEU A 89 6.29 -12.05 -1.49
C LEU A 89 4.98 -12.57 -0.87
N SER A 90 5.08 -13.56 0.01
CA SER A 90 3.92 -14.12 0.74
C SER A 90 3.45 -13.28 1.92
N ILE A 91 4.03 -12.10 2.13
CA ILE A 91 3.77 -11.16 3.22
C ILE A 91 2.93 -9.95 2.75
N GLY A 92 2.45 -9.14 3.68
CA GLY A 92 1.68 -7.92 3.39
C GLY A 92 0.31 -8.18 2.77
N LYS A 93 -0.27 -9.38 2.96
CA LYS A 93 -1.56 -9.77 2.33
C LYS A 93 -2.72 -8.94 2.87
N CYS A 94 -3.49 -8.35 1.97
CA CYS A 94 -4.71 -7.59 2.26
C CYS A 94 -5.53 -7.42 0.98
N LYS A 95 -6.61 -6.63 1.03
CA LYS A 95 -7.48 -6.36 -0.13
C LYS A 95 -7.78 -4.88 -0.24
N ILE A 96 -7.95 -4.38 -1.45
CA ILE A 96 -8.62 -3.11 -1.71
C ILE A 96 -10.09 -3.40 -1.93
N VAL A 97 -10.95 -2.74 -1.17
CA VAL A 97 -12.39 -2.96 -1.18
C VAL A 97 -13.17 -1.68 -1.40
N LEU A 98 -14.35 -1.79 -2.00
CA LEU A 98 -15.38 -0.76 -2.01
C LEU A 98 -16.29 -1.00 -0.80
N ALA A 99 -16.48 0.00 0.04
CA ALA A 99 -17.34 -0.08 1.20
C ALA A 99 -18.25 1.15 1.33
N CYS A 100 -19.44 0.98 1.88
CA CYS A 100 -20.40 2.06 2.16
C CYS A 100 -21.04 1.85 3.54
N LEU A 101 -21.81 2.83 4.01
CA LEU A 101 -22.56 2.69 5.26
C LEU A 101 -23.49 1.46 5.21
N LYS A 102 -23.62 0.75 6.34
CA LYS A 102 -24.44 -0.47 6.43
C LYS A 102 -25.90 -0.26 6.05
N ASN A 103 -26.45 0.88 6.42
CA ASN A 103 -27.84 1.27 6.15
C ASN A 103 -28.05 1.83 4.72
N LYS A 104 -26.98 2.07 3.95
CA LYS A 104 -27.08 2.61 2.58
C LYS A 104 -27.04 1.46 1.56
N LYS A 105 -27.95 1.50 0.56
CA LYS A 105 -27.88 0.64 -0.62
C LYS A 105 -27.11 1.39 -1.69
N LEU A 106 -25.86 0.97 -1.94
CA LEU A 106 -25.05 1.51 -3.03
C LEU A 106 -25.45 0.83 -4.34
N VAL A 107 -25.90 1.59 -5.31
CA VAL A 107 -26.22 1.11 -6.66
C VAL A 107 -25.04 1.45 -7.59
N LEU A 108 -24.56 0.47 -8.34
CA LEU A 108 -23.47 0.64 -9.30
C LEU A 108 -24.03 0.46 -10.72
N ALA A 109 -24.61 1.52 -11.26
CA ALA A 109 -25.16 1.51 -12.63
C ALA A 109 -24.45 2.59 -13.49
N PRO A 110 -24.32 2.38 -14.81
CA PRO A 110 -23.76 3.38 -15.71
C PRO A 110 -24.46 4.74 -15.57
N GLY A 111 -23.67 5.82 -15.56
CA GLY A 111 -24.19 7.19 -15.46
C GLY A 111 -24.60 7.62 -14.05
N MET A 112 -24.38 6.78 -13.01
CA MET A 112 -24.59 7.18 -11.62
C MET A 112 -23.59 8.24 -11.19
N ASP A 113 -24.09 9.28 -10.55
CA ASP A 113 -23.30 10.29 -9.88
C ASP A 113 -22.93 9.79 -8.48
N LEU A 114 -21.64 9.50 -8.29
CA LEU A 114 -21.09 8.93 -7.05
C LEU A 114 -19.89 9.71 -6.59
N LYS A 115 -19.81 9.97 -5.28
CA LYS A 115 -18.61 10.51 -4.63
C LYS A 115 -17.89 9.39 -3.89
N ILE A 116 -16.62 9.14 -4.22
CA ILE A 116 -15.83 8.07 -3.63
C ILE A 116 -14.62 8.65 -2.88
N GLY A 117 -14.59 8.43 -1.55
CA GLY A 117 -13.47 8.77 -0.70
C GLY A 117 -12.36 7.72 -0.82
N THR A 118 -11.11 8.13 -1.11
CA THR A 118 -10.01 7.17 -1.27
C THR A 118 -8.64 7.82 -1.24
N LYS A 119 -7.62 7.06 -0.84
CA LYS A 119 -6.21 7.38 -1.07
C LYS A 119 -5.65 6.75 -2.35
N TYR A 120 -6.49 6.00 -3.09
CA TYR A 120 -6.14 5.27 -4.32
C TYR A 120 -6.95 5.75 -5.53
N PRO A 121 -6.77 7.02 -5.97
CA PRO A 121 -7.58 7.60 -7.06
C PRO A 121 -7.43 6.86 -8.39
N LYS A 122 -6.22 6.39 -8.75
CA LYS A 122 -5.96 5.70 -10.01
C LYS A 122 -6.64 4.33 -10.04
N ILE A 123 -6.45 3.53 -8.99
CA ILE A 123 -7.07 2.21 -8.84
C ILE A 123 -8.60 2.35 -8.85
N THR A 124 -9.13 3.33 -8.11
CA THR A 124 -10.57 3.61 -8.04
C THR A 124 -11.14 3.96 -9.41
N LYS A 125 -10.54 4.90 -10.13
CA LYS A 125 -10.99 5.28 -11.48
C LYS A 125 -10.96 4.10 -12.43
N ALA A 126 -9.91 3.28 -12.41
CA ALA A 126 -9.78 2.10 -13.26
C ALA A 126 -10.88 1.05 -12.96
N PHE A 127 -11.23 0.83 -11.69
CA PHE A 127 -12.31 -0.07 -11.30
C PHE A 127 -13.67 0.40 -11.81
N PHE A 128 -14.00 1.66 -11.58
CA PHE A 128 -15.29 2.22 -11.97
C PHE A 128 -15.43 2.40 -13.49
N ALA A 129 -14.35 2.69 -14.21
CA ALA A 129 -14.36 2.79 -15.67
C ALA A 129 -14.80 1.48 -16.34
N LYS A 130 -14.41 0.32 -15.80
CA LYS A 130 -14.87 -1.01 -16.27
C LYS A 130 -16.40 -1.18 -16.16
N LYS A 131 -17.03 -0.47 -15.22
CA LYS A 131 -18.47 -0.46 -14.99
C LYS A 131 -19.19 0.70 -15.72
N LYS A 132 -18.46 1.50 -16.53
CA LYS A 132 -18.94 2.73 -17.19
C LYS A 132 -19.50 3.77 -16.21
N ILE A 133 -18.85 3.88 -15.05
CA ILE A 133 -19.14 4.85 -13.99
C ILE A 133 -17.90 5.76 -13.85
N PHE A 134 -18.11 7.07 -13.69
CA PHE A 134 -17.03 8.07 -13.55
C PHE A 134 -17.26 8.86 -12.27
N PRO A 135 -16.88 8.33 -11.10
CA PRO A 135 -17.16 8.96 -9.82
C PRO A 135 -16.31 10.23 -9.61
N GLU A 136 -16.87 11.18 -8.86
CA GLU A 136 -16.10 12.24 -8.23
C GLU A 136 -15.19 11.63 -7.15
N ILE A 137 -13.89 11.87 -7.24
CA ILE A 137 -12.92 11.36 -6.28
C ILE A 137 -12.67 12.39 -5.19
N VAL A 138 -12.98 12.03 -3.95
CA VAL A 138 -12.59 12.77 -2.76
C VAL A 138 -11.27 12.17 -2.25
N TYR A 139 -10.14 12.84 -2.56
CA TYR A 139 -8.83 12.37 -2.15
C TYR A 139 -8.61 12.56 -0.65
N LEU A 140 -8.26 11.48 0.04
CA LEU A 140 -8.01 11.45 1.50
C LEU A 140 -6.70 10.71 1.78
N ASN A 141 -5.85 11.28 2.64
CA ASN A 141 -4.55 10.65 2.99
C ASN A 141 -4.67 9.53 4.03
N GLY A 142 -5.75 9.51 4.81
CA GLY A 142 -6.00 8.52 5.89
C GLY A 142 -7.36 8.75 6.52
N SER A 143 -7.75 7.87 7.46
CA SER A 143 -9.08 7.87 8.11
C SER A 143 -10.23 7.96 7.10
N VAL A 144 -10.07 7.26 5.99
CA VAL A 144 -11.00 7.28 4.85
C VAL A 144 -12.37 6.77 5.26
N GLU A 145 -12.42 5.84 6.22
CA GLU A 145 -13.62 5.23 6.78
C GLU A 145 -14.57 6.21 7.47
N LEU A 146 -14.10 7.39 7.88
CA LEU A 146 -14.95 8.43 8.46
C LEU A 146 -15.80 9.18 7.43
N ALA A 147 -15.32 9.27 6.19
CA ALA A 147 -15.90 10.12 5.17
C ALA A 147 -17.38 9.85 4.86
N PRO A 148 -17.87 8.60 4.76
CA PRO A 148 -19.29 8.34 4.55
C PRO A 148 -20.15 8.74 5.74
N ALA A 149 -19.65 8.60 6.96
CA ALA A 149 -20.41 8.91 8.18
C ALA A 149 -20.68 10.41 8.35
N VAL A 150 -19.76 11.25 7.86
CA VAL A 150 -19.89 12.72 7.89
C VAL A 150 -20.48 13.30 6.58
N GLY A 151 -20.93 12.44 5.67
CA GLY A 151 -21.58 12.87 4.42
C GLY A 151 -20.63 13.43 3.35
N LEU A 152 -19.31 13.19 3.47
CA LEU A 152 -18.31 13.69 2.52
C LEU A 152 -18.30 12.89 1.21
N CYS A 153 -18.68 11.62 1.27
CA CYS A 153 -18.77 10.73 0.10
C CYS A 153 -19.87 9.67 0.27
N ASP A 154 -20.22 9.00 -0.82
CA ASP A 154 -21.22 7.93 -0.83
C ASP A 154 -20.66 6.59 -0.39
N ALA A 155 -19.41 6.34 -0.74
CA ALA A 155 -18.68 5.12 -0.45
C ALA A 155 -17.17 5.41 -0.42
N ILE A 156 -16.40 4.43 0.03
CA ILE A 156 -14.95 4.52 0.07
C ILE A 156 -14.32 3.37 -0.71
N VAL A 157 -13.12 3.62 -1.24
CA VAL A 157 -12.19 2.58 -1.68
C VAL A 157 -10.97 2.65 -0.80
N ASP A 158 -10.76 1.61 0.00
CA ASP A 158 -9.61 1.55 0.92
C ASP A 158 -9.12 0.12 1.12
N ILE A 159 -7.95 0.02 1.75
CA ILE A 159 -7.30 -1.25 2.05
C ILE A 159 -7.89 -1.85 3.33
N THR A 160 -8.06 -3.17 3.34
CA THR A 160 -8.46 -3.89 4.53
C THR A 160 -7.80 -5.26 4.59
N GLU A 161 -7.42 -5.70 5.77
CA GLU A 161 -6.88 -7.03 6.03
C GLU A 161 -7.99 -7.96 6.55
N THR A 162 -8.53 -7.66 7.72
CA THR A 162 -9.54 -8.47 8.41
C THR A 162 -10.96 -7.94 8.25
N GLY A 163 -11.10 -6.70 7.80
CA GLY A 163 -12.38 -6.00 7.74
C GLY A 163 -12.84 -5.42 9.09
N SER A 164 -12.02 -5.47 10.15
CA SER A 164 -12.37 -4.95 11.47
C SER A 164 -12.68 -3.45 11.43
N THR A 165 -11.78 -2.64 10.88
CA THR A 165 -11.97 -1.19 10.75
C THR A 165 -13.25 -0.82 9.98
N ILE A 166 -13.55 -1.56 8.91
CA ILE A 166 -14.79 -1.40 8.13
C ILE A 166 -16.02 -1.63 9.02
N LYS A 167 -16.01 -2.72 9.82
CA LYS A 167 -17.13 -3.08 10.70
C LYS A 167 -17.32 -2.10 11.87
N GLU A 168 -16.20 -1.68 12.49
CA GLU A 168 -16.20 -0.75 13.64
C GLU A 168 -16.70 0.64 13.25
N ASN A 169 -16.48 1.07 12.01
CA ASN A 169 -16.97 2.33 11.48
C ASN A 169 -18.35 2.22 10.80
N ASN A 170 -19.12 1.17 11.13
CA ASN A 170 -20.49 0.96 10.61
C ASN A 170 -20.57 0.89 9.08
N LEU A 171 -19.52 0.42 8.45
CA LEU A 171 -19.45 0.18 7.01
C LEU A 171 -19.68 -1.30 6.67
N LYS A 172 -20.04 -1.57 5.42
CA LYS A 172 -20.09 -2.89 4.82
C LYS A 172 -19.31 -2.90 3.51
N ILE A 173 -18.64 -4.00 3.22
CA ILE A 173 -17.97 -4.23 1.94
C ILE A 173 -19.06 -4.52 0.89
N VAL A 174 -18.96 -3.82 -0.23
CA VAL A 174 -19.86 -3.95 -1.38
C VAL A 174 -19.18 -4.78 -2.49
N ASP A 175 -17.87 -4.55 -2.70
CA ASP A 175 -17.11 -5.23 -3.76
C ASP A 175 -15.63 -5.30 -3.35
N SER A 176 -14.88 -6.23 -3.94
CA SER A 176 -13.43 -6.36 -3.77
C SER A 176 -12.74 -6.02 -5.08
N LEU A 177 -11.82 -5.05 -5.06
CA LEU A 177 -11.16 -4.56 -6.25
C LEU A 177 -9.91 -5.37 -6.59
N HIS A 178 -9.03 -5.54 -5.61
CA HIS A 178 -7.74 -6.22 -5.78
C HIS A 178 -7.31 -6.95 -4.52
N ASP A 179 -6.71 -8.13 -4.69
CA ASP A 179 -5.87 -8.75 -3.69
C ASP A 179 -4.48 -8.11 -3.72
N ILE A 180 -3.97 -7.76 -2.53
CA ILE A 180 -2.71 -7.06 -2.36
C ILE A 180 -1.74 -7.95 -1.60
N CYS A 181 -0.47 -7.90 -2.00
CA CYS A 181 0.65 -8.51 -1.30
C CYS A 181 1.90 -7.62 -1.44
N ALA A 182 2.92 -7.87 -0.63
CA ALA A 182 4.18 -7.18 -0.80
C ALA A 182 4.94 -7.73 -2.02
N LYS A 183 5.66 -6.84 -2.69
CA LYS A 183 6.54 -7.16 -3.81
C LYS A 183 7.94 -6.65 -3.54
N LEU A 184 8.94 -7.40 -4.00
CA LEU A 184 10.27 -6.90 -4.20
C LEU A 184 10.28 -6.08 -5.49
N VAL A 185 10.75 -4.85 -5.41
CA VAL A 185 10.91 -3.96 -6.56
C VAL A 185 12.38 -3.57 -6.70
N MET A 186 12.85 -3.33 -7.90
CA MET A 186 14.24 -3.03 -8.18
C MET A 186 14.39 -1.83 -9.10
N ASN A 187 15.44 -1.05 -8.86
CA ASN A 187 15.86 0.00 -9.78
C ASN A 187 16.41 -0.63 -11.08
N ARG A 188 16.11 -0.02 -12.22
CA ARG A 188 16.54 -0.52 -13.54
C ARG A 188 18.05 -0.62 -13.69
N ALA A 189 18.81 0.30 -13.08
CA ALA A 189 20.27 0.30 -13.14
C ALA A 189 20.93 -0.67 -12.15
N SER A 190 20.19 -1.17 -11.17
CA SER A 190 20.67 -2.11 -10.14
C SER A 190 20.32 -3.57 -10.45
N TYR A 191 19.56 -3.82 -11.53
CA TYR A 191 19.14 -5.16 -11.99
C TYR A 191 20.24 -5.92 -12.76
#